data_8632419a71b0158994753b4cee4d9a86
#
_entry.id   8632419a71b0158994753b4cee4d9a86
#
_cell.length_a   1.000
_cell.length_b   1.000
_cell.length_c   1.000
_cell.angle_alpha   90.00
_cell.angle_beta   90.00
_cell.angle_gamma   90.00
#
_symmetry.space_group_name_H-M   'P 1'
#
loop_
_entity.id
_entity.type
_entity.pdbx_description
1 polymer ?
#
loop_
_entity_poly.entity_id
_entity_poly.type
_entity_poly.pdbx_seq_one_letter_code
_entity_poly.pdbx_strand_id
1 'polypeptide(L)'
;MKVAVTGAGGYIGRFVVKTLVDQGHEVVAIDFVHQGIDERAKICDVNIFSGEPDVYEKMGCPDSVIHLAWKDGFVHNSNAHMDNLSSHYKFLRNLVDAGCKNISVMGTMHEIGFYEGKIDENTPCNPLSQYGIAKNALRQAL
;
A
#
# COMPACT_ATOMS: atom_id res chain seq x y z
N MET A 1 -17.44 -3.49 8.13
CA MET A 1 -16.23 -4.30 7.78
C MET A 1 -15.05 -3.76 8.57
N LYS A 2 -14.09 -4.63 8.88
CA LYS A 2 -12.78 -4.21 9.39
C LYS A 2 -11.82 -4.02 8.21
N VAL A 3 -11.28 -2.80 8.07
CA VAL A 3 -10.38 -2.45 6.98
C VAL A 3 -9.04 -2.00 7.54
N ALA A 4 -7.95 -2.63 7.11
CA ALA A 4 -6.61 -2.17 7.44
C ALA A 4 -6.07 -1.27 6.33
N VAL A 5 -5.45 -0.15 6.71
CA VAL A 5 -4.84 0.81 5.80
C VAL A 5 -3.36 0.97 6.17
N THR A 6 -2.46 0.57 5.29
CA THR A 6 -1.03 0.85 5.45
C THR A 6 -0.66 2.17 4.79
N GLY A 7 0.30 2.90 5.35
CA GLY A 7 0.56 4.27 4.90
C GLY A 7 -0.54 5.25 5.36
N ALA A 8 -1.20 4.91 6.48
CA ALA A 8 -2.37 5.62 7.00
C ALA A 8 -2.11 7.09 7.36
N GLY A 9 -0.91 7.42 7.82
CA GLY A 9 -0.48 8.79 8.15
C GLY A 9 0.00 9.59 6.94
N GLY A 10 0.14 8.96 5.77
CA GLY A 10 0.55 9.61 4.53
C GLY A 10 -0.52 10.57 3.96
N TYR A 11 -0.13 11.31 2.91
CA TYR A 11 -1.01 12.32 2.29
C TYR A 11 -2.37 11.72 1.85
N ILE A 12 -2.38 10.58 1.15
CA ILE A 12 -3.61 9.90 0.73
C ILE A 12 -4.22 9.13 1.90
N GLY A 13 -3.39 8.44 2.68
CA GLY A 13 -3.83 7.50 3.72
C GLY A 13 -4.77 8.11 4.75
N ARG A 14 -4.45 9.30 5.27
CA ARG A 14 -5.30 9.99 6.26
C ARG A 14 -6.70 10.32 5.72
N PHE A 15 -6.84 10.65 4.43
CA PHE A 15 -8.16 10.88 3.82
C PHE A 15 -8.92 9.57 3.60
N VAL A 16 -8.24 8.51 3.21
CA VAL A 16 -8.83 7.16 3.10
C VAL A 16 -9.32 6.67 4.45
N VAL A 17 -8.49 6.78 5.49
CA VAL A 17 -8.87 6.42 6.88
C VAL A 17 -10.11 7.20 7.30
N LYS A 18 -10.09 8.54 7.16
CA LYS A 18 -11.23 9.38 7.53
C LYS A 18 -12.50 8.96 6.80
N THR A 19 -12.42 8.77 5.49
CA THR A 19 -13.59 8.38 4.67
C THR A 19 -14.18 7.04 5.12
N LEU A 20 -13.33 6.04 5.38
CA LEU A 20 -13.78 4.74 5.84
C LEU A 20 -14.46 4.80 7.21
N VAL A 21 -13.90 5.56 8.14
CA VAL A 21 -14.49 5.77 9.47
C VAL A 21 -15.83 6.51 9.36
N ASP A 22 -15.93 7.55 8.53
CA ASP A 22 -17.17 8.30 8.28
C ASP A 22 -18.27 7.40 7.68
N GLN A 23 -17.89 6.36 6.93
CA GLN A 23 -18.79 5.34 6.39
C GLN A 23 -19.13 4.23 7.40
N GLY A 24 -18.64 4.31 8.63
CA GLY A 24 -18.95 3.34 9.70
C GLY A 24 -18.14 2.05 9.65
N HIS A 25 -16.99 2.04 8.98
CA HIS A 25 -16.07 0.90 9.00
C HIS A 25 -15.20 0.93 10.27
N GLU A 26 -14.84 -0.25 10.79
CA GLU A 26 -13.75 -0.39 11.75
C GLU A 26 -12.43 -0.28 10.99
N VAL A 27 -11.62 0.73 11.31
CA VAL A 27 -10.37 0.98 10.58
C VAL A 27 -9.16 0.70 11.46
N VAL A 28 -8.24 -0.12 10.94
CA VAL A 28 -6.92 -0.37 11.52
C VAL A 28 -5.90 0.42 10.73
N ALA A 29 -5.34 1.46 11.33
CA ALA A 29 -4.38 2.36 10.71
C ALA A 29 -2.95 1.94 11.03
N ILE A 30 -2.15 1.69 9.98
CA ILE A 30 -0.78 1.20 10.08
C ILE A 30 0.14 2.21 9.42
N ASP A 31 0.98 2.86 10.23
CA ASP A 31 2.02 3.78 9.78
C ASP A 31 3.05 3.97 10.89
N PHE A 32 4.24 4.44 10.55
CA PHE A 32 5.23 4.92 11.53
C PHE A 32 4.93 6.34 12.05
N VAL A 33 4.15 7.12 11.28
CA VAL A 33 3.73 8.48 11.61
C VAL A 33 2.23 8.50 11.85
N HIS A 34 1.81 8.76 13.08
CA HIS A 34 0.40 8.74 13.47
C HIS A 34 -0.27 10.13 13.40
N GLN A 35 0.51 11.18 13.21
CA GLN A 35 -0.03 12.55 13.15
C GLN A 35 -1.00 12.72 11.99
N GLY A 36 -2.21 13.20 12.28
CA GLY A 36 -3.26 13.47 11.30
C GLY A 36 -4.09 12.25 10.89
N ILE A 37 -3.86 11.09 11.51
CA ILE A 37 -4.79 9.95 11.43
C ILE A 37 -6.03 10.27 12.26
N ASP A 38 -7.22 9.94 11.74
CA ASP A 38 -8.49 10.12 12.47
C ASP A 38 -8.48 9.30 13.77
N GLU A 39 -8.78 9.94 14.89
CA GLU A 39 -8.72 9.35 16.24
C GLU A 39 -9.66 8.16 16.46
N ARG A 40 -10.68 8.02 15.63
CA ARG A 40 -11.61 6.89 15.65
C ARG A 40 -11.01 5.61 15.04
N ALA A 41 -9.91 5.72 14.28
CA ALA A 41 -9.20 4.56 13.77
C ALA A 41 -8.30 3.94 14.84
N LYS A 42 -8.23 2.62 14.87
CA LYS A 42 -7.32 1.89 15.75
C LYS A 42 -5.89 1.91 15.19
N ILE A 43 -4.95 2.49 15.91
CA ILE A 43 -3.54 2.43 15.53
C ILE A 43 -3.01 1.00 15.75
N CYS A 44 -2.22 0.54 14.79
CA CYS A 44 -1.50 -0.74 14.87
C CYS A 44 -0.04 -0.53 14.47
N ASP A 45 0.87 -0.75 15.39
CA ASP A 45 2.32 -0.51 15.24
C ASP A 45 3.06 -1.70 14.60
N VAL A 46 2.41 -2.44 13.74
CA VAL A 46 3.04 -3.56 13.04
C VAL A 46 4.01 -3.03 11.97
N ASN A 47 5.21 -3.61 11.92
CA ASN A 47 6.15 -3.33 10.85
C ASN A 47 5.87 -4.24 9.66
N ILE A 48 5.22 -3.71 8.63
CA ILE A 48 4.88 -4.46 7.40
C ILE A 48 6.11 -4.94 6.62
N PHE A 49 7.30 -4.40 6.88
CA PHE A 49 8.56 -4.77 6.22
C PHE A 49 9.37 -5.80 7.02
N SER A 50 8.91 -6.24 8.20
CA SER A 50 9.60 -7.27 9.00
C SER A 50 9.66 -8.63 8.32
N GLY A 51 8.71 -8.89 7.41
CA GLY A 51 8.56 -10.17 6.74
C GLY A 51 7.99 -11.28 7.62
N GLU A 52 7.45 -10.93 8.79
CA GLU A 52 6.82 -11.89 9.70
C GLU A 52 5.54 -12.47 9.08
N PRO A 53 5.36 -13.80 9.15
CA PRO A 53 4.20 -14.46 8.52
C PRO A 53 2.88 -14.15 9.26
N ASP A 54 2.93 -13.82 10.55
CA ASP A 54 1.77 -13.52 11.40
C ASP A 54 1.31 -12.05 11.36
N VAL A 55 1.75 -11.31 10.33
CA VAL A 55 1.39 -9.89 10.15
C VAL A 55 -0.13 -9.69 10.04
N TYR A 56 -0.84 -10.63 9.42
CA TYR A 56 -2.30 -10.57 9.25
C TYR A 56 -3.04 -10.67 10.59
N GLU A 57 -2.63 -11.60 11.44
CA GLU A 57 -3.16 -11.78 12.80
C GLU A 57 -2.85 -10.56 13.67
N LYS A 58 -1.63 -10.02 13.58
CA LYS A 58 -1.21 -8.81 14.30
C LYS A 58 -2.06 -7.59 13.93
N MET A 59 -2.53 -7.52 12.69
CA MET A 59 -3.47 -6.49 12.23
C MET A 59 -4.92 -6.78 12.67
N GLY A 60 -5.17 -7.91 13.34
CA GLY A 60 -6.48 -8.32 13.82
C GLY A 60 -7.38 -8.93 12.75
N CYS A 61 -6.82 -9.61 11.77
CA CYS A 61 -7.51 -10.33 10.70
C CYS A 61 -8.54 -9.44 9.98
N PRO A 62 -8.15 -8.35 9.32
CA PRO A 62 -9.08 -7.44 8.66
C PRO A 62 -9.78 -8.11 7.47
N ASP A 63 -11.03 -7.72 7.20
CA ASP A 63 -11.79 -8.19 6.04
C ASP A 63 -11.18 -7.71 4.71
N SER A 64 -10.51 -6.55 4.76
CA SER A 64 -9.87 -5.92 3.60
C SER A 64 -8.61 -5.17 4.00
N VAL A 65 -7.62 -5.16 3.12
CA VAL A 65 -6.37 -4.38 3.28
C VAL A 65 -6.21 -3.41 2.12
N ILE A 66 -5.98 -2.14 2.43
CA ILE A 66 -5.62 -1.10 1.46
C ILE A 66 -4.15 -0.75 1.69
N HIS A 67 -3.29 -1.15 0.75
CA HIS A 67 -1.85 -0.94 0.83
C HIS A 67 -1.43 0.34 0.11
N LEU A 68 -1.20 1.42 0.89
CA LEU A 68 -0.78 2.73 0.40
C LEU A 68 0.66 3.05 0.81
N ALA A 69 1.23 2.32 1.77
CA ALA A 69 2.59 2.54 2.25
C ALA A 69 3.60 2.45 1.11
N TRP A 70 4.40 3.51 0.93
CA TRP A 70 5.50 3.55 -0.01
C TRP A 70 6.50 4.62 0.43
N LYS A 71 7.77 4.24 0.63
CA LYS A 71 8.82 5.17 1.02
C LYS A 71 9.27 6.01 -0.18
N ASP A 72 9.55 7.29 0.04
CA ASP A 72 10.12 8.23 -0.93
C ASP A 72 9.30 8.40 -2.23
N GLY A 73 7.97 8.25 -2.19
CA GLY A 73 7.12 8.31 -3.38
C GLY A 73 7.26 9.57 -4.25
N PHE A 74 7.81 10.66 -3.69
CA PHE A 74 8.10 11.91 -4.41
C PHE A 74 9.58 12.06 -4.81
N VAL A 75 10.47 11.13 -4.42
CA VAL A 75 11.88 11.10 -4.81
C VAL A 75 12.08 9.96 -5.80
N HIS A 76 11.69 10.17 -7.05
CA HIS A 76 11.45 9.11 -8.05
C HIS A 76 12.65 8.20 -8.35
N ASN A 77 13.87 8.64 -8.06
CA ASN A 77 15.08 7.84 -8.26
C ASN A 77 15.78 7.45 -6.94
N SER A 78 15.04 7.46 -5.81
CA SER A 78 15.56 6.91 -4.55
C SER A 78 15.80 5.40 -4.67
N ASN A 79 16.94 4.93 -4.16
CA ASN A 79 17.24 3.51 -4.07
C ASN A 79 16.24 2.75 -3.18
N ALA A 80 15.57 3.45 -2.25
CA ALA A 80 14.57 2.85 -1.37
C ALA A 80 13.44 2.14 -2.12
N HIS A 81 13.16 2.52 -3.37
CA HIS A 81 12.13 1.85 -4.18
C HIS A 81 12.49 0.40 -4.48
N MET A 82 13.73 0.16 -4.88
CA MET A 82 14.22 -1.19 -5.18
C MET A 82 14.57 -1.95 -3.90
N ASP A 83 15.15 -1.29 -2.90
CA ASP A 83 15.54 -1.91 -1.62
C ASP A 83 14.34 -2.50 -0.87
N ASN A 84 13.18 -1.84 -0.94
CA ASN A 84 11.96 -2.28 -0.25
C ASN A 84 11.02 -3.15 -1.12
N LEU A 85 11.29 -3.34 -2.42
CA LEU A 85 10.38 -4.04 -3.33
C LEU A 85 10.04 -5.46 -2.84
N SER A 86 11.05 -6.24 -2.46
CA SER A 86 10.86 -7.60 -1.96
C SER A 86 10.07 -7.64 -0.64
N SER A 87 10.22 -6.62 0.21
CA SER A 87 9.48 -6.52 1.46
C SER A 87 8.00 -6.22 1.23
N HIS A 88 7.66 -5.36 0.27
CA HIS A 88 6.27 -5.15 -0.16
C HIS A 88 5.64 -6.43 -0.69
N TYR A 89 6.35 -7.13 -1.60
CA TYR A 89 5.87 -8.40 -2.13
C TYR A 89 5.64 -9.44 -1.01
N LYS A 90 6.62 -9.60 -0.10
CA LYS A 90 6.53 -10.55 1.01
C LYS A 90 5.36 -10.23 1.95
N PHE A 91 5.15 -8.95 2.27
CA PHE A 91 4.01 -8.51 3.06
C PHE A 91 2.68 -8.93 2.42
N LEU A 92 2.48 -8.58 1.15
CA LEU A 92 1.25 -8.91 0.42
C LEU A 92 1.05 -10.42 0.28
N ARG A 93 2.12 -11.16 0.03
CA ARG A 93 2.09 -12.62 -0.03
C ARG A 93 1.67 -13.24 1.31
N ASN A 94 2.23 -12.76 2.42
CA ASN A 94 1.85 -13.22 3.76
C ASN A 94 0.35 -12.99 4.05
N LEU A 95 -0.22 -11.87 3.59
CA LEU A 95 -1.66 -11.62 3.72
C LEU A 95 -2.51 -12.65 2.96
N VAL A 96 -2.11 -12.96 1.71
CA VAL A 96 -2.81 -13.95 0.87
C VAL A 96 -2.72 -15.33 1.51
N ASP A 97 -1.53 -15.75 1.92
CA ASP A 97 -1.28 -17.06 2.53
C ASP A 97 -2.02 -17.23 3.87
N ALA A 98 -2.22 -16.13 4.62
CA ALA A 98 -3.03 -16.11 5.84
C ALA A 98 -4.55 -16.01 5.59
N GLY A 99 -4.99 -15.94 4.33
CA GLY A 99 -6.40 -15.99 3.95
C GLY A 99 -7.10 -14.64 3.82
N CYS A 100 -6.36 -13.52 3.75
CA CYS A 100 -6.96 -12.23 3.41
C CYS A 100 -7.50 -12.24 1.98
N LYS A 101 -8.82 -11.97 1.84
CA LYS A 101 -9.52 -12.13 0.55
C LYS A 101 -9.57 -10.85 -0.30
N ASN A 102 -9.48 -9.70 0.35
CA ASN A 102 -9.64 -8.41 -0.32
C ASN A 102 -8.41 -7.54 -0.07
N ILE A 103 -7.57 -7.40 -1.07
CA ILE A 103 -6.35 -6.58 -1.00
C ILE A 103 -6.36 -5.60 -2.17
N SER A 104 -6.26 -4.31 -1.85
CA SER A 104 -6.08 -3.23 -2.83
C SER A 104 -4.68 -2.64 -2.67
N VAL A 105 -3.94 -2.55 -3.76
CA VAL A 105 -2.59 -1.97 -3.78
C VAL A 105 -2.61 -0.70 -4.63
N MET A 106 -2.09 0.39 -4.09
CA MET A 106 -2.00 1.66 -4.82
C MET A 106 -1.00 1.56 -5.97
N GLY A 107 -1.48 1.75 -7.19
CA GLY A 107 -0.67 1.90 -8.40
C GLY A 107 -0.22 3.34 -8.64
N THR A 108 0.44 3.57 -9.77
CA THR A 108 0.87 4.91 -10.20
C THR A 108 0.94 5.00 -11.73
N MET A 109 0.67 6.19 -12.27
CA MET A 109 0.90 6.45 -13.70
C MET A 109 2.39 6.34 -14.11
N HIS A 110 3.33 6.44 -13.17
CA HIS A 110 4.75 6.22 -13.42
C HIS A 110 5.08 4.80 -13.90
N GLU A 111 4.18 3.83 -13.72
CA GLU A 111 4.32 2.47 -14.25
C GLU A 111 4.25 2.45 -15.78
N ILE A 112 3.46 3.37 -16.35
CA ILE A 112 3.34 3.54 -17.81
C ILE A 112 4.50 4.36 -18.35
N GLY A 113 4.97 5.36 -17.59
CA GLY A 113 5.98 6.31 -18.04
C GLY A 113 5.38 7.40 -18.93
N PHE A 114 6.20 7.93 -19.87
CA PHE A 114 5.72 8.92 -20.82
C PHE A 114 4.90 8.23 -21.92
N TYR A 115 3.68 8.69 -22.13
CA TYR A 115 2.78 8.19 -23.18
C TYR A 115 1.91 9.32 -23.73
N GLU A 116 1.83 9.43 -25.05
CA GLU A 116 0.96 10.36 -25.74
C GLU A 116 -0.29 9.63 -26.22
N GLY A 117 -1.45 10.10 -25.80
CA GLY A 117 -2.74 9.54 -26.20
C GLY A 117 -3.57 9.04 -25.02
N LYS A 118 -4.62 8.30 -25.33
CA LYS A 118 -5.50 7.71 -24.31
C LYS A 118 -4.83 6.50 -23.67
N ILE A 119 -4.84 6.47 -22.35
CA ILE A 119 -4.36 5.33 -21.56
C ILE A 119 -5.53 4.34 -21.36
N ASP A 120 -5.30 3.08 -21.68
CA ASP A 120 -6.24 1.97 -21.48
C ASP A 120 -5.47 0.69 -21.08
N GLU A 121 -6.18 -0.43 -21.00
CA GLU A 121 -5.64 -1.73 -20.59
C GLU A 121 -4.54 -2.29 -21.54
N ASN A 122 -4.46 -1.80 -22.77
CA ASN A 122 -3.46 -2.22 -23.76
C ASN A 122 -2.25 -1.27 -23.81
N THR A 123 -2.27 -0.19 -23.04
CA THR A 123 -1.17 0.76 -23.01
C THR A 123 0.08 0.11 -22.43
N PRO A 124 1.22 0.11 -23.16
CA PRO A 124 2.43 -0.54 -22.69
C PRO A 124 3.02 0.17 -21.46
N CYS A 125 3.57 -0.61 -20.53
CA CYS A 125 4.31 -0.08 -19.39
C CYS A 125 5.75 0.16 -19.80
N ASN A 126 6.20 1.41 -19.71
CA ASN A 126 7.57 1.84 -20.00
C ASN A 126 8.06 2.82 -18.91
N PRO A 127 8.22 2.35 -17.65
CA PRO A 127 8.59 3.22 -16.55
C PRO A 127 9.99 3.82 -16.74
N LEU A 128 10.14 5.12 -16.43
CA LEU A 128 11.37 5.89 -16.64
C LEU A 128 12.09 6.25 -15.34
N SER A 129 11.61 5.78 -14.20
CA SER A 129 12.19 6.06 -12.89
C SER A 129 12.23 4.82 -12.02
N GLN A 130 13.11 4.80 -11.02
CA GLN A 130 13.18 3.72 -10.02
C GLN A 130 11.81 3.48 -9.35
N TYR A 131 11.09 4.57 -9.06
CA TYR A 131 9.73 4.50 -8.52
C TYR A 131 8.78 3.74 -9.46
N GLY A 132 8.69 4.14 -10.71
CA GLY A 132 7.81 3.51 -11.70
C GLY A 132 8.20 2.05 -11.97
N ILE A 133 9.51 1.76 -12.07
CA ILE A 133 10.03 0.40 -12.26
C ILE A 133 9.62 -0.50 -11.10
N ALA A 134 9.85 -0.06 -9.85
CA ALA A 134 9.53 -0.85 -8.67
C ALA A 134 8.00 -1.07 -8.52
N LYS A 135 7.20 -0.03 -8.75
CA LYS A 135 5.73 -0.14 -8.71
C LYS A 135 5.19 -1.08 -9.78
N ASN A 136 5.70 -0.97 -11.02
CA ASN A 136 5.32 -1.86 -12.11
C ASN A 136 5.74 -3.32 -11.82
N ALA A 137 6.94 -3.53 -11.29
CA ALA A 137 7.41 -4.87 -10.91
C ALA A 137 6.53 -5.49 -9.82
N LEU A 138 6.17 -4.72 -8.79
CA LEU A 138 5.25 -5.19 -7.74
C LEU A 138 3.88 -5.57 -8.34
N ARG A 139 3.30 -4.71 -9.18
CA ARG A 139 2.02 -4.97 -9.84
C ARG A 139 2.03 -6.24 -10.68
N GLN A 140 3.13 -6.51 -11.39
CA GLN A 140 3.25 -7.70 -12.23
C GLN A 140 3.52 -8.98 -11.42
N ALA A 141 4.04 -8.85 -10.20
CA ALA A 141 4.32 -9.97 -9.31
C ALA A 141 3.10 -10.46 -8.52
N LEU A 142 2.04 -9.65 -8.47
CA LEU A 142 0.78 -9.91 -7.77
C LEU A 142 -0.27 -10.47 -8.70
#